data_2d43402ab5e9f1e79a84f6bb2cfa5099
#
_entry.id   2d43402ab5e9f1e79a84f6bb2cfa5099
#
_cell.length_a   1.000
_cell.length_b   1.000
_cell.length_c   1.000
_cell.angle_alpha   90.00
_cell.angle_beta   90.00
_cell.angle_gamma   90.00
#
_symmetry.space_group_name_H-M   'P 1'
#
loop_
_entity.id
_entity.type
_entity.pdbx_description
1 polymer ?
#
loop_
_entity_poly.entity_id
_entity_poly.type
_entity_poly.pdbx_seq_one_letter_code
_entity_poly.pdbx_strand_id
1 'polypeptide(L)'
;AVLLDLKGTEKKAVIEEMIQSLVDHGYVTDFETFKEGILAREALTSTGLGDGIAMPHSKNAAVKEATVLFAKSNKGVDYESLDGQPTDLFFMIAAPEGANDTHLAALAELSQYLMKDGFADKLRQVTSPDQVIELFDQASEKAEEPAVVEPANEGGDFLVAVTACTTGIAHTYMAQEALQKVAAEMGVGIKVETNGASGVGNKLTAE
;
A
#
# COMPACT_ATOMS: atom_id res chain seq x y z
N ALA A 1 -9.43 11.18 4.46
CA ALA A 1 -10.80 11.13 3.93
C ALA A 1 -11.27 9.69 3.77
N VAL A 2 -12.58 9.42 3.86
CA VAL A 2 -13.15 8.06 3.78
C VAL A 2 -14.42 8.08 2.91
N LEU A 3 -14.47 7.18 1.91
CA LEU A 3 -15.61 6.93 1.03
C LEU A 3 -16.01 5.46 1.12
N LEU A 4 -17.15 5.15 1.76
CA LEU A 4 -17.55 3.76 2.03
C LEU A 4 -18.41 3.11 0.93
N ASP A 5 -18.77 3.84 -0.12
CA ASP A 5 -19.64 3.34 -1.18
C ASP A 5 -19.39 4.08 -2.50
N LEU A 6 -18.29 3.71 -3.16
CA LEU A 6 -18.00 4.18 -4.51
C LEU A 6 -19.10 3.79 -5.49
N LYS A 7 -19.54 4.73 -6.32
CA LYS A 7 -20.60 4.55 -7.31
C LYS A 7 -20.07 4.15 -8.67
N GLY A 8 -18.83 4.55 -8.97
CA GLY A 8 -18.15 4.17 -10.20
C GLY A 8 -17.99 2.67 -10.33
N THR A 9 -18.08 2.17 -11.56
CA THR A 9 -17.92 0.74 -11.90
C THR A 9 -16.71 0.49 -12.78
N GLU A 10 -16.04 1.54 -13.22
CA GLU A 10 -14.86 1.50 -14.06
C GLU A 10 -13.69 2.23 -13.38
N LYS A 11 -12.48 1.81 -13.68
CA LYS A 11 -11.23 2.38 -13.13
C LYS A 11 -11.21 3.91 -13.15
N LYS A 12 -11.50 4.51 -14.32
CA LYS A 12 -11.49 5.97 -14.47
C LYS A 12 -12.55 6.65 -13.60
N ALA A 13 -13.76 6.10 -13.54
CA ALA A 13 -14.86 6.67 -12.78
C ALA A 13 -14.57 6.68 -11.27
N VAL A 14 -14.01 5.58 -10.72
CA VAL A 14 -13.67 5.54 -9.29
C VAL A 14 -12.48 6.44 -8.96
N ILE A 15 -11.51 6.60 -9.86
CA ILE A 15 -10.42 7.56 -9.69
C ILE A 15 -10.99 8.98 -9.62
N GLU A 16 -11.86 9.36 -10.56
CA GLU A 16 -12.48 10.70 -10.59
C GLU A 16 -13.33 10.95 -9.34
N GLU A 17 -14.09 9.96 -8.87
CA GLU A 17 -14.90 10.08 -7.64
C GLU A 17 -14.03 10.31 -6.39
N MET A 18 -12.92 9.59 -6.28
CA MET A 18 -11.96 9.77 -5.20
C MET A 18 -11.28 11.15 -5.25
N ILE A 19 -10.87 11.59 -6.44
CA ILE A 19 -10.25 12.92 -6.62
C ILE A 19 -11.24 14.02 -6.24
N GLN A 20 -12.51 13.90 -6.68
CA GLN A 20 -13.55 14.87 -6.32
C GLN A 20 -13.69 15.00 -4.81
N SER A 21 -13.67 13.87 -4.09
CA SER A 21 -13.71 13.91 -2.63
C SER A 21 -12.51 14.65 -2.02
N LEU A 22 -11.30 14.49 -2.57
CA LEU A 22 -10.13 15.22 -2.10
C LEU A 22 -10.22 16.71 -2.38
N VAL A 23 -10.82 17.11 -3.51
CA VAL A 23 -11.11 18.52 -3.85
C VAL A 23 -12.15 19.11 -2.89
N ASP A 24 -13.26 18.41 -2.66
CA ASP A 24 -14.34 18.85 -1.78
C ASP A 24 -13.89 19.04 -0.32
N HIS A 25 -12.92 18.24 0.12
CA HIS A 25 -12.29 18.36 1.44
C HIS A 25 -11.11 19.36 1.47
N GLY A 26 -10.76 19.95 0.33
CA GLY A 26 -9.73 20.99 0.24
C GLY A 26 -8.29 20.50 0.27
N TYR A 27 -8.02 19.18 0.15
CA TYR A 27 -6.68 18.60 0.06
C TYR A 27 -6.05 18.80 -1.32
N VAL A 28 -6.87 18.80 -2.36
CA VAL A 28 -6.47 19.03 -3.75
C VAL A 28 -7.11 20.34 -4.25
N THR A 29 -6.34 21.19 -4.90
CA THR A 29 -6.78 22.51 -5.37
C THR A 29 -7.24 22.52 -6.82
N ASP A 30 -6.77 21.57 -7.61
CA ASP A 30 -7.05 21.47 -9.05
C ASP A 30 -7.29 20.01 -9.42
N PHE A 31 -8.53 19.71 -9.78
CA PHE A 31 -9.00 18.37 -10.12
C PHE A 31 -8.28 17.80 -11.35
N GLU A 32 -8.21 18.57 -12.44
CA GLU A 32 -7.64 18.06 -13.70
C GLU A 32 -6.13 17.84 -13.58
N THR A 33 -5.41 18.75 -12.96
CA THR A 33 -3.97 18.63 -12.73
C THR A 33 -3.66 17.38 -11.89
N PHE A 34 -4.42 17.12 -10.83
CA PHE A 34 -4.19 15.95 -10.01
C PHE A 34 -4.59 14.65 -10.72
N LYS A 35 -5.70 14.66 -11.47
CA LYS A 35 -6.15 13.54 -12.30
C LYS A 35 -5.11 13.14 -13.34
N GLU A 36 -4.54 14.11 -14.05
CA GLU A 36 -3.45 13.85 -15.00
C GLU A 36 -2.27 13.16 -14.34
N GLY A 37 -1.88 13.58 -13.14
CA GLY A 37 -0.81 12.95 -12.38
C GLY A 37 -1.11 11.49 -11.99
N ILE A 38 -2.33 11.21 -11.54
CA ILE A 38 -2.77 9.83 -11.22
C ILE A 38 -2.78 8.97 -12.49
N LEU A 39 -3.38 9.46 -13.60
CA LEU A 39 -3.46 8.69 -14.84
C LEU A 39 -2.09 8.48 -15.48
N ALA A 40 -1.18 9.44 -15.41
CA ALA A 40 0.20 9.28 -15.87
C ALA A 40 0.93 8.17 -15.06
N ARG A 41 0.67 8.08 -13.74
CA ARG A 41 1.22 7.00 -12.90
C ARG A 41 0.62 5.64 -13.26
N GLU A 42 -0.69 5.56 -13.46
CA GLU A 42 -1.40 4.34 -13.87
C GLU A 42 -0.94 3.83 -15.24
N ALA A 43 -0.60 4.72 -16.17
CA ALA A 43 -0.13 4.37 -17.49
C ALA A 43 1.23 3.64 -17.50
N LEU A 44 2.06 3.80 -16.45
CA LEU A 44 3.33 3.09 -16.33
C LEU A 44 3.12 1.62 -15.97
N THR A 45 2.26 1.37 -15.02
CA THR A 45 1.78 0.05 -14.59
C THR A 45 0.60 0.26 -13.66
N SER A 46 -0.37 -0.63 -13.67
CA SER A 46 -1.51 -0.56 -12.76
C SER A 46 -1.05 -0.48 -11.30
N THR A 47 -1.73 0.31 -10.50
CA THR A 47 -1.54 0.34 -9.05
C THR A 47 -2.51 -0.60 -8.32
N GLY A 48 -3.24 -1.44 -9.04
CA GLY A 48 -3.97 -2.58 -8.50
C GLY A 48 -3.00 -3.69 -8.11
N LEU A 49 -2.84 -3.91 -6.80
CA LEU A 49 -1.81 -4.81 -6.25
C LEU A 49 -2.22 -6.28 -6.30
N GLY A 50 -3.50 -6.54 -6.35
CA GLY A 50 -4.10 -7.85 -6.14
C GLY A 50 -4.88 -7.92 -4.82
N ASP A 51 -5.48 -9.06 -4.51
CA ASP A 51 -6.32 -9.30 -3.32
C ASP A 51 -7.44 -8.25 -3.13
N GLY A 52 -7.91 -7.66 -4.23
CA GLY A 52 -8.94 -6.62 -4.23
C GLY A 52 -8.46 -5.23 -3.82
N ILE A 53 -7.15 -4.98 -3.78
CA ILE A 53 -6.56 -3.73 -3.29
C ILE A 53 -5.93 -2.93 -4.42
N ALA A 54 -6.18 -1.61 -4.47
CA ALA A 54 -5.45 -0.67 -5.32
C ALA A 54 -4.97 0.55 -4.53
N MET A 55 -3.80 1.07 -4.94
CA MET A 55 -3.16 2.21 -4.31
C MET A 55 -2.82 3.30 -5.36
N PRO A 56 -3.82 3.97 -5.97
CA PRO A 56 -3.57 5.11 -6.85
C PRO A 56 -2.85 6.22 -6.08
N HIS A 57 -1.77 6.73 -6.64
CA HIS A 57 -0.99 7.75 -5.96
C HIS A 57 -0.34 8.73 -6.93
N SER A 58 -0.22 9.97 -6.50
CA SER A 58 0.51 10.99 -7.26
C SER A 58 1.14 12.02 -6.33
N LYS A 59 2.30 12.50 -6.76
CA LYS A 59 2.96 13.65 -6.19
C LYS A 59 2.78 14.82 -7.14
N ASN A 60 2.10 15.88 -6.69
CA ASN A 60 1.58 16.89 -7.59
C ASN A 60 1.49 18.27 -6.92
N ALA A 61 1.74 19.33 -7.70
CA ALA A 61 1.64 20.72 -7.25
C ALA A 61 0.22 21.12 -6.82
N ALA A 62 -0.82 20.45 -7.33
CA ALA A 62 -2.21 20.67 -6.94
C ALA A 62 -2.55 20.17 -5.54
N VAL A 63 -1.66 19.43 -4.87
CA VAL A 63 -1.88 18.92 -3.51
C VAL A 63 -1.35 19.91 -2.50
N LYS A 64 -2.20 20.33 -1.56
CA LYS A 64 -1.81 21.24 -0.47
C LYS A 64 -1.05 20.54 0.64
N GLU A 65 -1.54 19.36 1.01
CA GLU A 65 -1.10 18.63 2.19
C GLU A 65 -1.16 17.13 1.89
N ALA A 66 -0.16 16.39 2.36
CA ALA A 66 -0.11 14.95 2.17
C ALA A 66 -1.31 14.27 2.86
N THR A 67 -2.03 13.46 2.11
CA THR A 67 -3.22 12.78 2.63
C THR A 67 -3.42 11.42 2.00
N VAL A 68 -4.09 10.54 2.75
CA VAL A 68 -4.60 9.25 2.28
C VAL A 68 -6.12 9.30 2.29
N LEU A 69 -6.74 8.93 1.18
CA LEU A 69 -8.16 8.70 1.08
C LEU A 69 -8.40 7.20 0.99
N PHE A 70 -9.16 6.66 1.94
CA PHE A 70 -9.68 5.30 1.87
C PHE A 70 -11.03 5.29 1.15
N ALA A 71 -11.20 4.37 0.20
CA ALA A 71 -12.48 4.18 -0.46
C ALA A 71 -12.80 2.69 -0.63
N LYS A 72 -14.09 2.37 -0.61
CA LYS A 72 -14.60 1.00 -0.77
C LYS A 72 -15.65 0.93 -1.87
N SER A 73 -15.55 -0.09 -2.73
CA SER A 73 -16.59 -0.46 -3.70
C SER A 73 -17.30 -1.73 -3.24
N ASN A 74 -18.61 -1.67 -3.06
CA ASN A 74 -19.39 -2.85 -2.67
C ASN A 74 -19.60 -3.84 -3.84
N LYS A 75 -19.30 -3.44 -5.06
CA LYS A 75 -19.50 -4.26 -6.28
C LYS A 75 -18.20 -4.81 -6.85
N GLY A 76 -17.06 -4.29 -6.40
CA GLY A 76 -15.79 -4.48 -7.09
C GLY A 76 -15.70 -3.72 -8.42
N VAL A 77 -14.50 -3.39 -8.83
CA VAL A 77 -14.19 -2.62 -10.03
C VAL A 77 -13.10 -3.33 -10.80
N ASP A 78 -13.23 -3.44 -12.11
CA ASP A 78 -12.12 -3.84 -12.96
C ASP A 78 -11.08 -2.70 -12.96
N TYR A 79 -10.05 -2.88 -12.13
CA TYR A 79 -8.97 -1.89 -11.96
C TYR A 79 -7.71 -2.29 -12.73
N GLU A 80 -7.78 -3.33 -13.55
CA GLU A 80 -6.61 -3.91 -14.24
C GLU A 80 -5.53 -4.35 -13.23
N SER A 81 -5.97 -4.96 -12.12
CA SER A 81 -5.09 -5.44 -11.06
C SER A 81 -4.16 -6.56 -11.55
N LEU A 82 -3.00 -6.70 -10.91
CA LEU A 82 -1.95 -7.64 -11.32
C LEU A 82 -2.40 -9.11 -11.32
N ASP A 83 -3.36 -9.45 -10.48
CA ASP A 83 -3.95 -10.78 -10.36
C ASP A 83 -5.20 -10.99 -11.24
N GLY A 84 -5.63 -9.93 -11.98
CA GLY A 84 -6.81 -9.95 -12.82
C GLY A 84 -8.14 -10.03 -12.05
N GLN A 85 -8.12 -9.82 -10.72
CA GLN A 85 -9.33 -9.84 -9.90
C GLN A 85 -9.91 -8.43 -9.71
N PRO A 86 -11.23 -8.32 -9.50
CA PRO A 86 -11.85 -7.03 -9.19
C PRO A 86 -11.28 -6.41 -7.90
N THR A 87 -11.15 -5.09 -7.90
CA THR A 87 -10.69 -4.30 -6.75
C THR A 87 -11.88 -3.74 -5.98
N ASP A 88 -11.88 -3.89 -4.67
CA ASP A 88 -12.93 -3.41 -3.77
C ASP A 88 -12.43 -2.40 -2.70
N LEU A 89 -11.13 -2.38 -2.42
CA LEU A 89 -10.49 -1.46 -1.51
C LEU A 89 -9.50 -0.54 -2.24
N PHE A 90 -9.63 0.74 -2.01
CA PHE A 90 -8.80 1.76 -2.65
C PHE A 90 -8.15 2.66 -1.61
N PHE A 91 -6.87 2.95 -1.80
CA PHE A 91 -6.11 3.89 -0.99
C PHE A 91 -5.46 4.92 -1.91
N MET A 92 -6.14 6.05 -2.11
CA MET A 92 -5.58 7.12 -2.92
C MET A 92 -4.66 7.99 -2.08
N ILE A 93 -3.40 8.10 -2.49
CA ILE A 93 -2.39 8.87 -1.79
C ILE A 93 -2.05 10.12 -2.59
N ALA A 94 -2.32 11.27 -2.00
CA ALA A 94 -1.98 12.58 -2.55
C ALA A 94 -0.83 13.19 -1.75
N ALA A 95 0.23 13.63 -2.43
CA ALA A 95 1.36 14.29 -1.80
C ALA A 95 1.75 15.58 -2.53
N PRO A 96 2.15 16.65 -1.82
CA PRO A 96 2.67 17.86 -2.43
C PRO A 96 3.94 17.58 -3.23
N GLU A 97 4.18 18.38 -4.27
CA GLU A 97 5.45 18.39 -4.97
C GLU A 97 6.58 18.79 -3.98
N GLY A 98 7.63 17.97 -3.87
CA GLY A 98 8.70 18.18 -2.89
C GLY A 98 8.60 17.34 -1.60
N ALA A 99 7.45 16.75 -1.29
CA ALA A 99 7.26 15.88 -0.12
C ALA A 99 7.76 14.44 -0.36
N ASN A 100 9.05 14.25 -0.68
CA ASN A 100 9.57 12.95 -1.07
C ASN A 100 9.46 11.91 0.04
N ASP A 101 9.90 12.23 1.24
CA ASP A 101 10.00 11.25 2.33
C ASP A 101 8.63 10.91 2.93
N THR A 102 7.75 11.90 3.09
CA THR A 102 6.42 11.69 3.69
C THR A 102 5.51 10.81 2.83
N HIS A 103 5.53 11.01 1.51
CA HIS A 103 4.74 10.21 0.58
C HIS A 103 5.19 8.75 0.55
N LEU A 104 6.51 8.54 0.54
CA LEU A 104 7.10 7.21 0.51
C LEU A 104 6.88 6.46 1.84
N ALA A 105 7.00 7.17 2.97
CA ALA A 105 6.72 6.62 4.28
C ALA A 105 5.26 6.16 4.42
N ALA A 106 4.30 6.99 3.99
CA ALA A 106 2.89 6.64 4.02
C ALA A 106 2.55 5.41 3.14
N LEU A 107 3.16 5.30 1.94
CA LEU A 107 3.01 4.13 1.08
C LEU A 107 3.57 2.86 1.75
N ALA A 108 4.74 2.95 2.36
CA ALA A 108 5.38 1.82 3.03
C ALA A 108 4.57 1.36 4.24
N GLU A 109 4.16 2.29 5.11
CA GLU A 109 3.37 2.00 6.30
C GLU A 109 2.01 1.39 5.94
N LEU A 110 1.30 1.98 4.99
CA LEU A 110 0.02 1.46 4.52
C LEU A 110 0.16 0.05 3.94
N SER A 111 1.20 -0.20 3.14
CA SER A 111 1.48 -1.53 2.59
C SER A 111 1.69 -2.57 3.70
N GLN A 112 2.43 -2.23 4.77
CA GLN A 112 2.64 -3.12 5.91
C GLN A 112 1.34 -3.47 6.63
N TYR A 113 0.42 -2.51 6.80
CA TYR A 113 -0.87 -2.79 7.42
C TYR A 113 -1.74 -3.70 6.55
N LEU A 114 -1.79 -3.45 5.24
CA LEU A 114 -2.59 -4.23 4.31
C LEU A 114 -2.12 -5.67 4.16
N MET A 115 -0.85 -5.93 4.45
CA MET A 115 -0.27 -7.28 4.42
C MET A 115 -0.54 -8.08 5.69
N LYS A 116 -0.98 -7.46 6.79
CA LYS A 116 -1.36 -8.19 8.00
C LYS A 116 -2.58 -9.07 7.73
N ASP A 117 -2.48 -10.35 8.11
CA ASP A 117 -3.56 -11.33 7.91
C ASP A 117 -4.90 -10.80 8.45
N GLY A 118 -5.92 -10.80 7.60
CA GLY A 118 -7.29 -10.38 7.93
C GLY A 118 -7.50 -8.87 8.08
N PHE A 119 -6.50 -8.02 7.87
CA PHE A 119 -6.68 -6.56 7.97
C PHE A 119 -7.56 -6.03 6.84
N ALA A 120 -7.32 -6.46 5.60
CA ALA A 120 -8.14 -6.11 4.44
C ALA A 120 -9.59 -6.59 4.62
N ASP A 121 -9.80 -7.78 5.19
CA ASP A 121 -11.15 -8.31 5.45
C ASP A 121 -11.91 -7.49 6.50
N LYS A 122 -11.22 -6.99 7.52
CA LYS A 122 -11.82 -6.05 8.49
C LYS A 122 -12.22 -4.75 7.81
N LEU A 123 -11.37 -4.19 6.92
CA LEU A 123 -11.71 -2.99 6.15
C LEU A 123 -12.92 -3.21 5.22
N ARG A 124 -13.10 -4.40 4.65
CA ARG A 124 -14.30 -4.74 3.88
C ARG A 124 -15.58 -4.68 4.70
N GLN A 125 -15.49 -4.95 6.00
CA GLN A 125 -16.63 -5.02 6.90
C GLN A 125 -16.99 -3.66 7.55
N VAL A 126 -16.14 -2.65 7.44
CA VAL A 126 -16.43 -1.34 8.05
C VAL A 126 -17.66 -0.69 7.42
N THR A 127 -18.44 -0.02 8.28
CA THR A 127 -19.68 0.67 7.91
C THR A 127 -19.67 2.15 8.27
N SER A 128 -18.65 2.62 8.98
CA SER A 128 -18.47 4.03 9.32
C SER A 128 -17.01 4.48 9.16
N PRO A 129 -16.76 5.78 8.91
CA PRO A 129 -15.41 6.33 8.86
C PRO A 129 -14.61 6.12 10.15
N ASP A 130 -15.27 6.19 11.31
CA ASP A 130 -14.63 6.02 12.61
C ASP A 130 -14.03 4.61 12.77
N GLN A 131 -14.71 3.59 12.27
CA GLN A 131 -14.20 2.22 12.28
C GLN A 131 -12.93 2.06 11.43
N VAL A 132 -12.82 2.81 10.33
CA VAL A 132 -11.59 2.81 9.52
C VAL A 132 -10.43 3.39 10.32
N ILE A 133 -10.63 4.54 10.97
CA ILE A 133 -9.62 5.20 11.79
C ILE A 133 -9.20 4.28 12.95
N GLU A 134 -10.17 3.71 13.67
CA GLU A 134 -9.91 2.81 14.79
C GLU A 134 -9.10 1.57 14.37
N LEU A 135 -9.35 1.00 13.19
CA LEU A 135 -8.59 -0.13 12.69
C LEU A 135 -7.12 0.23 12.41
N PHE A 136 -6.86 1.43 11.86
CA PHE A 136 -5.51 1.90 11.64
C PHE A 136 -4.80 2.25 12.95
N ASP A 137 -5.48 2.89 13.89
CA ASP A 137 -4.92 3.20 15.21
C ASP A 137 -4.51 1.93 15.96
N GLN A 138 -5.38 0.90 15.98
CA GLN A 138 -5.06 -0.40 16.57
C GLN A 138 -3.91 -1.13 15.85
N ALA A 139 -3.78 -0.94 14.54
CA ALA A 139 -2.69 -1.53 13.77
C ALA A 139 -1.35 -0.85 14.04
N SER A 140 -1.35 0.48 14.27
CA SER A 140 -0.15 1.24 14.60
C SER A 140 0.34 0.96 16.02
N GLU A 141 -0.55 0.76 16.98
CA GLU A 141 -0.17 0.38 18.35
C GLU A 141 0.49 -1.01 18.43
N LYS A 142 0.18 -1.89 17.47
CA LYS A 142 0.74 -3.25 17.37
C LYS A 142 1.88 -3.38 16.38
N ALA A 143 2.38 -2.29 15.85
CA ALA A 143 3.58 -2.29 15.00
C ALA A 143 4.82 -2.55 15.88
N GLU A 144 4.96 -3.79 16.39
CA GLU A 144 6.22 -4.32 16.86
C GLU A 144 7.17 -4.47 15.67
N GLU A 145 8.46 -4.25 15.95
CA GLU A 145 9.56 -4.36 14.97
C GLU A 145 9.42 -5.61 14.09
N PRO A 146 9.84 -5.54 12.80
CA PRO A 146 9.79 -6.69 11.92
C PRO A 146 10.49 -7.86 12.60
N ALA A 147 9.75 -8.90 12.90
CA ALA A 147 10.28 -10.12 13.52
C ALA A 147 11.40 -10.65 12.62
N VAL A 148 12.62 -10.57 13.10
CA VAL A 148 13.70 -11.40 12.59
C VAL A 148 13.27 -12.82 12.88
N VAL A 149 12.87 -13.58 11.87
CA VAL A 149 12.61 -15.00 12.03
C VAL A 149 13.98 -15.65 12.27
N GLU A 150 14.35 -15.76 13.55
CA GLU A 150 15.55 -16.50 13.92
C GLU A 150 15.35 -17.97 13.48
N PRO A 151 16.40 -18.60 12.94
CA PRO A 151 16.32 -19.97 12.49
C PRO A 151 15.95 -20.88 13.67
N ALA A 152 14.87 -21.65 13.52
CA ALA A 152 14.40 -22.58 14.54
C ALA A 152 15.34 -23.79 14.77
N ASN A 153 16.46 -23.88 14.03
CA ASN A 153 17.44 -24.97 14.17
C ASN A 153 18.87 -24.48 13.93
N GLU A 154 19.74 -24.68 14.90
CA GLU A 154 21.20 -24.63 14.73
C GLU A 154 21.62 -25.76 13.78
N GLY A 155 21.88 -25.45 12.49
CA GLY A 155 22.41 -26.37 11.49
C GLY A 155 21.50 -26.71 10.31
N GLY A 156 20.39 -25.99 10.12
CA GLY A 156 19.54 -26.09 8.92
C GLY A 156 20.02 -25.19 7.77
N ASP A 157 19.47 -25.41 6.57
CA ASP A 157 19.68 -24.53 5.42
C ASP A 157 19.21 -23.12 5.77
N PHE A 158 20.06 -22.12 5.45
CA PHE A 158 19.79 -20.72 5.69
C PHE A 158 19.82 -19.96 4.37
N LEU A 159 18.75 -19.23 4.08
CA LEU A 159 18.61 -18.44 2.87
C LEU A 159 18.91 -16.95 3.13
N VAL A 160 19.51 -16.32 2.16
CA VAL A 160 19.63 -14.85 2.12
C VAL A 160 18.98 -14.36 0.84
N ALA A 161 18.20 -13.29 0.97
CA ALA A 161 17.51 -12.68 -0.15
C ALA A 161 17.64 -11.16 -0.10
N VAL A 162 17.59 -10.52 -1.27
CA VAL A 162 17.52 -9.07 -1.38
C VAL A 162 16.27 -8.72 -2.17
N THR A 163 15.43 -7.88 -1.64
CA THR A 163 14.25 -7.38 -2.33
C THR A 163 14.40 -5.90 -2.65
N ALA A 164 14.04 -5.53 -3.87
CA ALA A 164 14.07 -4.16 -4.35
C ALA A 164 13.00 -3.95 -5.42
N CYS A 165 12.49 -2.74 -5.52
CA CYS A 165 11.65 -2.33 -6.65
C CYS A 165 12.02 -0.92 -7.11
N THR A 166 11.58 -0.52 -8.29
CA THR A 166 11.88 0.81 -8.86
C THR A 166 11.43 1.98 -7.99
N THR A 167 10.36 1.80 -7.23
CA THR A 167 9.85 2.77 -6.26
C THR A 167 10.39 2.55 -4.85
N GLY A 168 10.96 1.37 -4.60
CA GLY A 168 11.56 1.00 -3.30
C GLY A 168 10.56 0.88 -2.16
N ILE A 169 9.27 0.57 -2.43
CA ILE A 169 8.24 0.63 -1.40
C ILE A 169 7.41 -0.65 -1.36
N ALA A 170 6.17 -0.64 -1.89
CA ALA A 170 5.20 -1.70 -1.70
C ALA A 170 5.73 -3.08 -2.11
N HIS A 171 6.19 -3.24 -3.35
CA HIS A 171 6.67 -4.53 -3.85
C HIS A 171 7.91 -5.04 -3.11
N THR A 172 8.77 -4.17 -2.61
CA THR A 172 9.96 -4.55 -1.83
C THR A 172 9.55 -5.25 -0.53
N TYR A 173 8.62 -4.67 0.21
CA TYR A 173 8.13 -5.23 1.47
C TYR A 173 7.21 -6.44 1.27
N MET A 174 6.34 -6.41 0.26
CA MET A 174 5.50 -7.56 -0.11
C MET A 174 6.35 -8.79 -0.45
N ALA A 175 7.42 -8.60 -1.22
CA ALA A 175 8.33 -9.68 -1.56
C ALA A 175 9.08 -10.22 -0.31
N GLN A 176 9.50 -9.35 0.60
CA GLN A 176 10.12 -9.74 1.86
C GLN A 176 9.18 -10.65 2.66
N GLU A 177 7.96 -10.23 2.88
CA GLU A 177 7.00 -10.98 3.70
C GLU A 177 6.61 -12.31 3.07
N ALA A 178 6.36 -12.32 1.74
CA ALA A 178 6.08 -13.55 1.02
C ALA A 178 7.23 -14.57 1.16
N LEU A 179 8.48 -14.11 1.05
CA LEU A 179 9.67 -14.97 1.23
C LEU A 179 9.78 -15.48 2.67
N GLN A 180 9.55 -14.63 3.67
CA GLN A 180 9.58 -15.04 5.08
C GLN A 180 8.49 -16.04 5.42
N LYS A 181 7.27 -15.85 4.90
CA LYS A 181 6.15 -16.77 5.10
C LYS A 181 6.44 -18.14 4.51
N VAL A 182 6.89 -18.20 3.25
CA VAL A 182 7.23 -19.47 2.60
C VAL A 182 8.41 -20.16 3.30
N ALA A 183 9.42 -19.42 3.73
CA ALA A 183 10.55 -19.98 4.46
C ALA A 183 10.10 -20.59 5.81
N ALA A 184 9.19 -19.92 6.51
CA ALA A 184 8.61 -20.44 7.76
C ALA A 184 7.80 -21.73 7.52
N GLU A 185 6.99 -21.78 6.45
CA GLU A 185 6.24 -22.98 6.06
C GLU A 185 7.17 -24.16 5.69
N MET A 186 8.33 -23.86 5.10
CA MET A 186 9.34 -24.85 4.73
C MET A 186 10.27 -25.23 5.90
N GLY A 187 10.20 -24.55 7.03
CA GLY A 187 11.10 -24.73 8.17
C GLY A 187 12.56 -24.30 7.90
N VAL A 188 12.76 -23.36 6.97
CA VAL A 188 14.07 -22.86 6.56
C VAL A 188 14.27 -21.45 7.12
N GLY A 189 15.44 -21.16 7.70
CA GLY A 189 15.80 -19.82 8.14
C GLY A 189 16.02 -18.89 6.94
N ILE A 190 15.54 -17.63 7.03
CA ILE A 190 15.76 -16.63 5.98
C ILE A 190 16.06 -15.25 6.56
N LYS A 191 17.03 -14.56 5.96
CA LYS A 191 17.28 -13.14 6.18
C LYS A 191 17.06 -12.39 4.87
N VAL A 192 16.17 -11.40 4.90
CA VAL A 192 15.83 -10.62 3.70
C VAL A 192 16.28 -9.18 3.89
N GLU A 193 17.23 -8.72 3.07
CA GLU A 193 17.57 -7.31 2.97
C GLU A 193 16.58 -6.62 2.04
N THR A 194 16.07 -5.46 2.48
CA THR A 194 15.18 -4.63 1.66
C THR A 194 15.91 -3.38 1.21
N ASN A 195 16.01 -3.19 -0.10
CA ASN A 195 16.52 -1.96 -0.71
C ASN A 195 15.35 -1.10 -1.16
N GLY A 196 14.95 -0.19 -0.28
CA GLY A 196 13.79 0.67 -0.47
C GLY A 196 14.13 2.16 -0.51
N ALA A 197 13.11 2.98 -0.76
CA ALA A 197 13.24 4.44 -0.78
C ALA A 197 13.60 5.03 0.59
N SER A 198 13.30 4.33 1.68
CA SER A 198 13.72 4.68 3.05
C SER A 198 15.14 4.21 3.41
N GLY A 199 15.86 3.63 2.45
CA GLY A 199 17.21 3.09 2.65
C GLY A 199 17.27 1.57 2.62
N VAL A 200 18.34 1.02 3.21
CA VAL A 200 18.57 -0.43 3.30
C VAL A 200 18.08 -0.91 4.67
N GLY A 201 17.02 -1.72 4.67
CA GLY A 201 16.55 -2.43 5.87
C GLY A 201 17.18 -3.82 5.99
N ASN A 202 17.40 -4.30 7.22
CA ASN A 202 17.95 -5.62 7.53
C ASN A 202 19.23 -5.96 6.77
N LYS A 203 20.17 -5.02 6.71
CA LYS A 203 21.41 -5.14 5.93
C LYS A 203 22.10 -6.50 6.15
N LEU A 204 22.40 -7.18 5.06
CA LEU A 204 23.20 -8.40 5.08
C LEU A 204 24.68 -8.03 5.34
N THR A 205 25.27 -8.66 6.33
CA THR A 205 26.71 -8.57 6.64
C THR A 205 27.36 -9.92 6.39
N ALA A 206 28.56 -9.88 5.84
CA ALA A 206 29.38 -11.09 5.71
C ALA A 206 29.98 -11.44 7.09
N GLU A 207 29.29 -12.21 7.89
CA GLU A 207 29.81 -12.91 9.06
C GLU A 207 29.57 -14.39 8.93
#